data_0b6f8d3c745d5b4ad75260ef5eb13817
#
_entry.id   0b6f8d3c745d5b4ad75260ef5eb13817
#
_cell.length_a   1.000
_cell.length_b   1.000
_cell.length_c   1.000
_cell.angle_alpha   90.00
_cell.angle_beta   90.00
_cell.angle_gamma   90.00
#
_symmetry.space_group_name_H-M   'P 1'
#
loop_
_entity.id
_entity.type
_entity.pdbx_description
1 polymer ?
#
loop_
_entity_poly.entity_id
_entity_poly.type
_entity_poly.pdbx_seq_one_letter_code
_entity_poly.pdbx_strand_id
1 'polypeptide(L)'
;ANENNLKNINLELSPGQLIVFTGLSGAGKSTLLFDVLHAEGQRKYVETFSPYVRQFLETLQRPNVDEIRNIRPSIAVEQKNTVRNSRSTVGTMTELCDYFKVWFSQVACFFDPESGEELHYETSESLASKRIKRKENDIFGFIAKKPETLDSKDFLAFLIQAGHARGLYQKKYLHLEKLIHSGWNENEIFVVVDRITSKKENKSRVTEAISLAIKHGHGIGEIRDDKGKLSSLLYEGLRSPSNGLQFSTATPSAFSFNSPIGACPKCKGFGRI
;
A
#
# COMPACT_ATOMS: atom_id res chain seq x y z
N ALA A 1 27.71 -46.84 -8.47
CA ALA A 1 27.36 -45.58 -9.11
C ALA A 1 28.39 -45.16 -10.13
N ASN A 2 27.95 -44.77 -11.34
CA ASN A 2 28.80 -44.45 -12.49
C ASN A 2 28.44 -43.05 -13.07
N GLU A 3 27.99 -42.14 -12.26
CA GLU A 3 27.61 -40.79 -12.69
C GLU A 3 28.84 -39.90 -12.89
N ASN A 4 28.90 -39.14 -13.97
CA ASN A 4 30.00 -38.24 -14.35
C ASN A 4 31.39 -38.93 -14.26
N ASN A 5 32.22 -38.53 -13.29
CA ASN A 5 33.59 -39.07 -13.09
C ASN A 5 33.67 -40.20 -12.03
N LEU A 6 32.51 -40.63 -11.50
CA LEU A 6 32.47 -41.76 -10.56
C LEU A 6 32.71 -43.08 -11.30
N LYS A 7 33.56 -43.93 -10.73
CA LYS A 7 33.98 -45.20 -11.32
C LYS A 7 33.51 -46.37 -10.47
N ASN A 8 32.28 -46.82 -10.72
CA ASN A 8 31.65 -47.98 -10.09
C ASN A 8 31.78 -48.02 -8.57
N ILE A 9 31.34 -46.92 -7.93
CA ILE A 9 31.43 -46.76 -6.49
C ILE A 9 30.30 -47.52 -5.80
N ASN A 10 30.69 -48.38 -4.85
CA ASN A 10 29.81 -49.00 -3.88
C ASN A 10 30.00 -48.33 -2.54
N LEU A 11 28.90 -47.91 -1.89
CA LEU A 11 28.93 -47.17 -0.63
C LEU A 11 27.78 -47.59 0.25
N GLU A 12 28.06 -47.77 1.55
CA GLU A 12 27.08 -48.00 2.57
C GLU A 12 27.11 -46.82 3.57
N LEU A 13 25.96 -46.20 3.79
CA LEU A 13 25.81 -45.04 4.66
C LEU A 13 24.80 -45.37 5.76
N SER A 14 25.23 -45.26 7.00
CA SER A 14 24.35 -45.46 8.17
C SER A 14 23.51 -44.21 8.47
N PRO A 15 22.20 -44.33 8.70
CA PRO A 15 21.37 -43.21 9.09
C PRO A 15 21.71 -42.64 10.46
N GLY A 16 21.46 -41.34 10.68
CA GLY A 16 21.67 -40.68 11.96
C GLY A 16 23.12 -40.27 12.25
N GLN A 17 24.00 -40.33 11.26
CA GLN A 17 25.41 -39.95 11.40
C GLN A 17 25.73 -38.68 10.62
N LEU A 18 26.71 -37.91 11.12
CA LEU A 18 27.37 -36.86 10.32
C LEU A 18 28.45 -37.47 9.47
N ILE A 19 28.26 -37.46 8.15
CA ILE A 19 29.16 -38.06 7.19
C ILE A 19 29.85 -36.93 6.39
N VAL A 20 31.20 -36.95 6.39
CA VAL A 20 32.00 -35.94 5.70
C VAL A 20 32.72 -36.56 4.52
N PHE A 21 32.45 -36.05 3.32
CA PHE A 21 33.16 -36.47 2.09
C PHE A 21 34.34 -35.55 1.83
N THR A 22 35.56 -36.10 1.85
CA THR A 22 36.81 -35.36 1.63
C THR A 22 37.53 -35.91 0.40
N GLY A 23 38.42 -35.11 -0.18
CA GLY A 23 39.22 -35.49 -1.33
C GLY A 23 39.60 -34.30 -2.20
N LEU A 24 40.41 -34.55 -3.21
CA LEU A 24 40.89 -33.55 -4.17
C LEU A 24 39.72 -32.90 -4.94
N SER A 25 39.98 -31.71 -5.49
CA SER A 25 39.03 -31.07 -6.41
C SER A 25 38.84 -31.96 -7.65
N GLY A 26 37.58 -32.11 -8.09
CA GLY A 26 37.26 -33.00 -9.21
C GLY A 26 37.16 -34.49 -8.87
N ALA A 27 37.35 -34.92 -7.62
CA ALA A 27 37.26 -36.34 -7.21
C ALA A 27 35.83 -36.91 -7.21
N GLY A 28 34.79 -36.16 -7.59
CA GLY A 28 33.41 -36.65 -7.63
C GLY A 28 32.62 -36.52 -6.34
N LYS A 29 33.10 -35.78 -5.34
CA LYS A 29 32.39 -35.57 -4.06
C LYS A 29 31.02 -34.96 -4.24
N SER A 30 30.94 -33.85 -4.98
CA SER A 30 29.68 -33.17 -5.28
C SER A 30 28.76 -34.01 -6.15
N THR A 31 29.30 -34.71 -7.14
CA THR A 31 28.58 -35.66 -8.00
C THR A 31 27.90 -36.75 -7.16
N LEU A 32 28.62 -37.34 -6.22
CA LEU A 32 28.05 -38.38 -5.35
C LEU A 32 26.92 -37.84 -4.46
N LEU A 33 27.12 -36.65 -3.87
CA LEU A 33 26.15 -36.06 -2.96
C LEU A 33 24.92 -35.50 -3.68
N PHE A 34 25.13 -34.71 -4.73
CA PHE A 34 24.05 -33.98 -5.40
C PHE A 34 23.46 -34.74 -6.58
N ASP A 35 24.32 -35.22 -7.50
CA ASP A 35 23.84 -35.83 -8.74
C ASP A 35 23.41 -37.30 -8.54
N VAL A 36 23.86 -37.97 -7.47
CA VAL A 36 23.47 -39.36 -7.17
C VAL A 36 22.52 -39.42 -5.97
N LEU A 37 22.98 -39.11 -4.76
CA LEU A 37 22.19 -39.36 -3.55
C LEU A 37 21.00 -38.42 -3.48
N HIS A 38 21.21 -37.10 -3.64
CA HIS A 38 20.12 -36.14 -3.58
C HIS A 38 19.15 -36.31 -4.75
N ALA A 39 19.65 -36.47 -5.96
CA ALA A 39 18.83 -36.67 -7.15
C ALA A 39 17.89 -37.89 -7.02
N GLU A 40 18.40 -39.04 -6.57
CA GLU A 40 17.55 -40.22 -6.36
C GLU A 40 16.58 -40.06 -5.18
N GLY A 41 17.02 -39.45 -4.07
CA GLY A 41 16.17 -39.18 -2.94
C GLY A 41 15.00 -38.23 -3.31
N GLN A 42 15.28 -37.18 -4.06
CA GLN A 42 14.29 -36.24 -4.55
C GLN A 42 13.36 -36.90 -5.57
N ARG A 43 13.93 -37.67 -6.53
CA ARG A 43 13.12 -38.39 -7.54
C ARG A 43 12.12 -39.32 -6.90
N LYS A 44 12.52 -40.17 -5.97
CA LYS A 44 11.63 -41.08 -5.24
C LYS A 44 10.60 -40.32 -4.39
N TYR A 45 10.95 -39.20 -3.79
CA TYR A 45 10.02 -38.39 -3.06
C TYR A 45 8.95 -37.78 -3.98
N VAL A 46 9.35 -37.22 -5.12
CA VAL A 46 8.41 -36.66 -6.11
C VAL A 46 7.47 -37.73 -6.67
N GLU A 47 7.92 -38.99 -6.82
CA GLU A 47 7.08 -40.11 -7.26
C GLU A 47 5.91 -40.40 -6.30
N THR A 48 6.00 -40.00 -5.04
CA THR A 48 4.89 -40.18 -4.07
C THR A 48 3.72 -39.22 -4.30
N PHE A 49 3.90 -38.13 -5.05
CA PHE A 49 2.86 -37.15 -5.34
C PHE A 49 1.94 -37.60 -6.50
N SER A 50 0.74 -37.02 -6.54
CA SER A 50 -0.19 -37.24 -7.64
C SER A 50 0.39 -36.80 -8.99
N PRO A 51 -0.05 -37.37 -10.11
CA PRO A 51 0.41 -36.97 -11.45
C PRO A 51 0.23 -35.46 -11.72
N TYR A 52 -0.82 -34.88 -11.22
CA TYR A 52 -1.10 -33.45 -11.35
C TYR A 52 -0.03 -32.60 -10.64
N VAL A 53 0.32 -32.92 -9.39
CA VAL A 53 1.33 -32.18 -8.63
C VAL A 53 2.72 -32.34 -9.25
N ARG A 54 3.04 -33.53 -9.79
CA ARG A 54 4.34 -33.79 -10.45
C ARG A 54 4.61 -32.88 -11.66
N GLN A 55 3.58 -32.40 -12.35
CA GLN A 55 3.74 -31.47 -13.48
C GLN A 55 4.34 -30.12 -13.09
N PHE A 56 4.19 -29.72 -11.83
CA PHE A 56 4.71 -28.44 -11.30
C PHE A 56 6.05 -28.58 -10.57
N LEU A 57 6.50 -29.81 -10.34
CA LEU A 57 7.76 -30.08 -9.65
C LEU A 57 8.88 -30.38 -10.66
N GLU A 58 10.08 -29.84 -10.40
CA GLU A 58 11.25 -30.23 -11.18
C GLU A 58 11.54 -31.71 -10.97
N THR A 59 11.56 -32.43 -12.06
CA THR A 59 11.94 -33.85 -12.06
C THR A 59 13.45 -33.94 -12.33
N LEU A 60 14.21 -34.36 -11.33
CA LEU A 60 15.63 -34.65 -11.52
C LEU A 60 15.77 -35.92 -12.36
N GLN A 61 16.80 -35.95 -13.22
CA GLN A 61 17.09 -37.11 -14.02
C GLN A 61 17.51 -38.29 -13.11
N ARG A 62 17.17 -39.50 -13.53
CA ARG A 62 17.62 -40.70 -12.83
C ARG A 62 19.12 -40.82 -12.94
N PRO A 63 19.85 -40.88 -11.80
CA PRO A 63 21.29 -41.05 -11.83
C PRO A 63 21.69 -42.43 -12.41
N ASN A 64 22.88 -42.49 -12.98
CA ASN A 64 23.44 -43.72 -13.50
C ASN A 64 23.97 -44.59 -12.37
N VAL A 65 23.05 -45.37 -11.78
CA VAL A 65 23.32 -46.26 -10.66
C VAL A 65 22.61 -47.60 -10.87
N ASP A 66 23.25 -48.69 -10.47
CA ASP A 66 22.65 -50.00 -10.50
C ASP A 66 21.51 -50.11 -9.51
N GLU A 67 21.73 -49.73 -8.25
CA GLU A 67 20.74 -49.77 -7.19
C GLU A 67 21.06 -48.78 -6.07
N ILE A 68 20.02 -48.13 -5.51
CA ILE A 68 20.09 -47.40 -4.25
C ILE A 68 18.92 -47.87 -3.37
N ARG A 69 19.26 -48.45 -2.20
CA ARG A 69 18.29 -48.97 -1.22
C ARG A 69 18.09 -47.97 -0.09
N ASN A 70 16.88 -47.93 0.48
CA ASN A 70 16.54 -47.21 1.71
C ASN A 70 16.84 -45.69 1.68
N ILE A 71 16.90 -45.09 0.47
CA ILE A 71 17.11 -43.66 0.37
C ILE A 71 15.89 -42.89 0.91
N ARG A 72 16.16 -41.84 1.69
CA ARG A 72 15.14 -40.97 2.27
C ARG A 72 15.04 -39.68 1.47
N PRO A 73 13.89 -38.95 1.59
CA PRO A 73 13.80 -37.58 1.09
C PRO A 73 14.97 -36.74 1.63
N SER A 74 15.61 -35.99 0.75
CA SER A 74 16.82 -35.22 1.07
C SER A 74 16.66 -33.76 0.74
N ILE A 75 17.31 -32.89 1.53
CA ILE A 75 17.42 -31.46 1.27
C ILE A 75 18.89 -31.19 0.92
N ALA A 76 19.11 -30.54 -0.22
CA ALA A 76 20.45 -30.12 -0.65
C ALA A 76 20.60 -28.60 -0.40
N VAL A 77 21.71 -28.22 0.21
CA VAL A 77 22.12 -26.81 0.35
C VAL A 77 23.41 -26.63 -0.43
N GLU A 78 23.30 -25.95 -1.56
CA GLU A 78 24.44 -25.68 -2.43
C GLU A 78 24.97 -24.27 -2.23
N GLN A 79 26.27 -24.10 -2.45
CA GLN A 79 26.91 -22.78 -2.43
C GLN A 79 26.62 -21.96 -3.72
N LYS A 80 26.02 -22.59 -4.72
CA LYS A 80 25.68 -21.93 -6.00
C LYS A 80 24.40 -21.10 -5.87
N ASN A 81 24.52 -19.84 -6.16
CA ASN A 81 23.40 -18.92 -6.26
C ASN A 81 22.73 -19.06 -7.64
N THR A 82 21.80 -20.00 -7.78
CA THR A 82 20.99 -20.10 -9.00
C THR A 82 19.83 -19.11 -8.89
N VAL A 83 20.08 -17.83 -9.23
CA VAL A 83 19.01 -16.85 -9.41
C VAL A 83 18.21 -17.23 -10.65
N ARG A 84 17.16 -18.02 -10.48
CA ARG A 84 16.29 -18.50 -11.57
C ARG A 84 15.23 -17.49 -12.00
N ASN A 85 14.98 -16.47 -11.16
CA ASN A 85 13.95 -15.49 -11.39
C ASN A 85 14.50 -14.07 -11.17
N SER A 86 14.22 -13.16 -12.11
CA SER A 86 14.60 -11.74 -12.00
C SER A 86 14.02 -11.02 -10.75
N ARG A 87 12.99 -11.60 -10.13
CA ARG A 87 12.40 -11.11 -8.88
C ARG A 87 13.07 -11.66 -7.62
N SER A 88 13.97 -12.64 -7.75
CA SER A 88 14.73 -13.20 -6.62
C SER A 88 15.92 -12.31 -6.33
N THR A 89 15.85 -11.60 -5.22
CA THR A 89 16.92 -10.73 -4.70
C THR A 89 17.40 -11.25 -3.36
N VAL A 90 18.55 -10.78 -2.89
CA VAL A 90 19.05 -11.12 -1.54
C VAL A 90 17.98 -10.81 -0.49
N GLY A 91 17.33 -9.64 -0.59
CA GLY A 91 16.29 -9.24 0.37
C GLY A 91 15.06 -10.15 0.38
N THR A 92 14.65 -10.70 -0.78
CA THR A 92 13.52 -11.66 -0.84
C THR A 92 13.91 -13.05 -0.36
N MET A 93 15.15 -13.47 -0.61
CA MET A 93 15.65 -14.78 -0.17
C MET A 93 15.93 -14.86 1.32
N THR A 94 16.26 -13.74 1.95
CA THR A 94 16.49 -13.61 3.39
C THR A 94 15.26 -13.13 4.15
N GLU A 95 14.11 -12.94 3.49
CA GLU A 95 12.87 -12.39 4.04
C GLU A 95 12.99 -10.93 4.56
N LEU A 96 14.16 -10.30 4.44
CA LEU A 96 14.38 -8.92 4.88
C LEU A 96 13.43 -7.92 4.21
N CYS A 97 13.06 -8.15 2.93
CA CYS A 97 12.11 -7.30 2.24
C CYS A 97 10.76 -7.23 2.96
N ASP A 98 10.30 -8.30 3.60
CA ASP A 98 9.01 -8.33 4.27
C ASP A 98 9.03 -7.48 5.55
N TYR A 99 10.12 -7.53 6.30
CA TYR A 99 10.34 -6.63 7.44
C TYR A 99 10.43 -5.16 7.00
N PHE A 100 11.20 -4.86 5.95
CA PHE A 100 11.34 -3.50 5.45
C PHE A 100 10.03 -2.91 4.92
N LYS A 101 9.19 -3.68 4.23
CA LYS A 101 7.87 -3.24 3.78
C LYS A 101 6.99 -2.77 4.94
N VAL A 102 6.95 -3.55 6.03
CA VAL A 102 6.19 -3.20 7.22
C VAL A 102 6.78 -1.96 7.88
N TRP A 103 8.10 -1.92 8.04
CA TRP A 103 8.77 -0.79 8.67
C TRP A 103 8.59 0.50 7.89
N PHE A 104 8.84 0.50 6.58
CA PHE A 104 8.64 1.69 5.73
C PHE A 104 7.19 2.17 5.72
N SER A 105 6.21 1.27 5.75
CA SER A 105 4.81 1.68 5.80
C SER A 105 4.45 2.48 7.06
N GLN A 106 5.24 2.37 8.13
CA GLN A 106 5.02 3.07 9.39
C GLN A 106 5.86 4.35 9.56
N VAL A 107 7.08 4.38 8.97
CA VAL A 107 8.05 5.45 9.24
C VAL A 107 8.40 6.30 8.02
N ALA A 108 7.98 5.91 6.82
CA ALA A 108 8.30 6.66 5.60
C ALA A 108 7.63 8.03 5.59
N CYS A 109 8.40 9.05 5.21
CA CYS A 109 7.88 10.36 4.86
C CYS A 109 7.38 10.34 3.42
N PHE A 110 6.32 11.09 3.16
CA PHE A 110 5.73 11.22 1.83
C PHE A 110 6.08 12.59 1.26
N PHE A 111 6.40 12.62 0.00
CA PHE A 111 6.69 13.86 -0.71
C PHE A 111 5.81 13.98 -1.94
N ASP A 112 5.33 15.19 -2.20
CA ASP A 112 4.63 15.50 -3.44
C ASP A 112 5.59 15.34 -4.62
N PRO A 113 5.26 14.51 -5.62
CA PRO A 113 6.15 14.27 -6.75
C PRO A 113 6.35 15.49 -7.66
N GLU A 114 5.44 16.47 -7.61
CA GLU A 114 5.52 17.69 -8.44
C GLU A 114 6.24 18.83 -7.72
N SER A 115 5.89 19.08 -6.46
CA SER A 115 6.46 20.21 -5.70
C SER A 115 7.67 19.82 -4.85
N GLY A 116 7.84 18.53 -4.53
CA GLY A 116 8.86 18.04 -3.59
C GLY A 116 8.57 18.39 -2.12
N GLU A 117 7.39 18.95 -1.82
CA GLU A 117 6.99 19.26 -0.45
C GLU A 117 6.64 18.00 0.34
N GLU A 118 6.98 17.99 1.63
CA GLU A 118 6.62 16.88 2.52
C GLU A 118 5.11 16.88 2.80
N LEU A 119 4.50 15.73 2.60
CA LEU A 119 3.07 15.50 2.86
C LEU A 119 2.89 14.96 4.27
N HIS A 120 1.95 15.58 5.00
CA HIS A 120 1.58 15.12 6.33
C HIS A 120 0.15 14.55 6.31
N TYR A 121 -0.04 13.49 7.10
CA TYR A 121 -1.39 12.94 7.29
C TYR A 121 -2.19 13.88 8.20
N GLU A 122 -3.17 14.53 7.61
CA GLU A 122 -4.05 15.45 8.35
C GLU A 122 -5.29 14.72 8.89
N THR A 123 -5.63 15.06 10.11
CA THR A 123 -6.89 14.66 10.75
C THR A 123 -7.65 15.91 11.17
N SER A 124 -8.96 15.82 11.38
CA SER A 124 -9.75 16.95 11.89
C SER A 124 -9.16 17.52 13.20
N GLU A 125 -8.57 16.67 14.04
CA GLU A 125 -7.92 17.10 15.29
C GLU A 125 -6.60 17.84 15.06
N SER A 126 -5.76 17.37 14.10
CA SER A 126 -4.51 18.04 13.73
C SER A 126 -4.79 19.41 13.13
N LEU A 127 -5.76 19.49 12.22
CA LEU A 127 -6.21 20.74 11.59
C LEU A 127 -6.75 21.72 12.63
N ALA A 128 -7.60 21.27 13.56
CA ALA A 128 -8.09 22.10 14.65
C ALA A 128 -6.96 22.62 15.53
N SER A 129 -5.99 21.77 15.87
CA SER A 129 -4.83 22.16 16.69
C SER A 129 -3.94 23.21 16.01
N LYS A 130 -3.82 23.16 14.69
CA LYS A 130 -3.15 24.21 13.88
C LYS A 130 -3.97 25.49 13.86
N ARG A 131 -5.28 25.38 13.67
CA ARG A 131 -6.17 26.56 13.50
C ARG A 131 -6.36 27.38 14.76
N ILE A 132 -6.54 26.77 15.93
CA ILE A 132 -6.72 27.49 17.21
C ILE A 132 -5.55 28.40 17.58
N LYS A 133 -4.36 28.19 16.99
CA LYS A 133 -3.19 29.06 17.22
C LYS A 133 -3.38 30.45 16.59
N ARG A 134 -4.22 30.59 15.56
CA ARG A 134 -4.42 31.85 14.83
C ARG A 134 -5.37 32.83 15.52
N LYS A 135 -6.26 32.31 16.37
CA LYS A 135 -7.23 33.10 17.15
C LYS A 135 -8.15 33.99 16.28
N GLU A 136 -8.52 33.52 15.12
CA GLU A 136 -9.35 34.22 14.13
C GLU A 136 -10.82 33.82 14.27
N ASN A 137 -11.70 34.66 13.73
CA ASN A 137 -13.12 34.32 13.56
C ASN A 137 -13.24 33.51 12.25
N ASP A 138 -13.60 32.26 12.38
CA ASP A 138 -13.65 31.32 11.31
C ASP A 138 -15.08 30.90 10.98
N ILE A 139 -15.37 30.80 9.70
CA ILE A 139 -16.61 30.24 9.20
C ILE A 139 -16.28 28.96 8.48
N PHE A 140 -16.63 27.85 9.11
CA PHE A 140 -16.45 26.50 8.61
C PHE A 140 -17.61 26.11 7.72
N GLY A 141 -17.33 25.51 6.58
CA GLY A 141 -18.34 25.06 5.65
C GLY A 141 -17.78 24.23 4.52
N PHE A 142 -18.62 24.02 3.53
CA PHE A 142 -18.28 23.22 2.35
C PHE A 142 -18.96 23.80 1.11
N ILE A 143 -18.49 23.43 -0.07
CA ILE A 143 -19.14 23.77 -1.34
C ILE A 143 -20.16 22.68 -1.67
N ALA A 144 -21.43 23.06 -1.73
CA ALA A 144 -22.49 22.21 -2.22
C ALA A 144 -22.72 22.52 -3.72
N LYS A 145 -22.59 21.51 -4.57
CA LYS A 145 -22.82 21.61 -6.02
C LYS A 145 -24.23 21.18 -6.36
N LYS A 146 -24.93 22.02 -7.12
CA LYS A 146 -26.28 21.74 -7.60
C LYS A 146 -26.19 20.72 -8.74
N PRO A 147 -26.91 19.58 -8.67
CA PRO A 147 -27.05 18.66 -9.78
C PRO A 147 -27.74 19.35 -10.97
N GLU A 148 -27.31 19.06 -12.20
CA GLU A 148 -27.91 19.65 -13.41
C GLU A 148 -29.41 19.34 -13.56
N THR A 149 -29.83 18.20 -13.01
CA THR A 149 -31.22 17.73 -13.07
C THR A 149 -32.15 18.38 -12.04
N LEU A 150 -31.61 19.17 -11.10
CA LEU A 150 -32.39 19.73 -10.00
C LEU A 150 -32.58 21.24 -10.19
N ASP A 151 -33.81 21.73 -9.95
CA ASP A 151 -34.06 23.16 -9.92
C ASP A 151 -33.40 23.84 -8.70
N SER A 152 -33.07 25.12 -8.84
CA SER A 152 -32.38 25.90 -7.80
C SER A 152 -33.15 25.99 -6.47
N LYS A 153 -34.47 26.07 -6.55
CA LYS A 153 -35.33 26.09 -5.38
C LYS A 153 -35.37 24.75 -4.65
N ASP A 154 -35.51 23.66 -5.41
CA ASP A 154 -35.53 22.33 -4.85
C ASP A 154 -34.19 21.95 -4.26
N PHE A 155 -33.08 22.37 -4.87
CA PHE A 155 -31.74 22.18 -4.31
C PHE A 155 -31.56 22.92 -2.96
N LEU A 156 -31.97 24.17 -2.87
CA LEU A 156 -31.93 24.92 -1.61
C LEU A 156 -32.84 24.32 -0.54
N ALA A 157 -34.03 23.84 -0.94
CA ALA A 157 -34.95 23.13 -0.04
C ALA A 157 -34.36 21.84 0.49
N PHE A 158 -33.66 21.06 -0.38
CA PHE A 158 -32.91 19.87 0.03
C PHE A 158 -31.85 20.19 1.08
N LEU A 159 -31.05 21.25 0.89
CA LEU A 159 -30.02 21.66 1.86
C LEU A 159 -30.66 22.05 3.21
N ILE A 160 -31.80 22.72 3.19
CA ILE A 160 -32.55 23.09 4.42
C ILE A 160 -33.04 21.83 5.14
N GLN A 161 -33.62 20.87 4.41
CA GLN A 161 -34.05 19.59 4.98
C GLN A 161 -32.89 18.77 5.55
N ALA A 162 -31.69 18.87 4.95
CA ALA A 162 -30.45 18.28 5.47
C ALA A 162 -29.94 19.00 6.75
N GLY A 163 -30.61 20.04 7.23
CA GLY A 163 -30.25 20.74 8.47
C GLY A 163 -29.35 21.95 8.28
N HIS A 164 -29.09 22.38 7.05
CA HIS A 164 -28.25 23.53 6.79
C HIS A 164 -29.11 24.83 6.75
N ALA A 165 -28.66 25.86 7.46
CA ALA A 165 -29.44 27.06 7.59
C ALA A 165 -28.92 28.27 6.78
N ARG A 166 -27.60 28.31 6.51
CA ARG A 166 -26.94 29.49 5.93
C ARG A 166 -26.01 29.14 4.80
N GLY A 167 -25.93 30.02 3.80
CA GLY A 167 -24.96 29.96 2.70
C GLY A 167 -24.37 31.34 2.41
N LEU A 168 -23.26 31.33 1.66
CA LEU A 168 -22.60 32.55 1.19
C LEU A 168 -23.11 32.88 -0.23
N TYR A 169 -23.70 34.05 -0.38
CA TYR A 169 -24.13 34.59 -1.66
C TYR A 169 -23.80 36.08 -1.76
N GLN A 170 -23.21 36.49 -2.89
CA GLN A 170 -22.81 37.90 -3.10
C GLN A 170 -21.99 38.47 -1.96
N LYS A 171 -21.03 37.70 -1.42
CA LYS A 171 -20.16 38.05 -0.27
C LYS A 171 -20.91 38.29 1.04
N LYS A 172 -22.17 37.85 1.16
CA LYS A 172 -22.99 37.93 2.38
C LYS A 172 -23.45 36.56 2.83
N TYR A 173 -23.39 36.29 4.12
CA TYR A 173 -23.93 35.09 4.73
C TYR A 173 -25.42 35.24 4.98
N LEU A 174 -26.23 34.55 4.20
CA LEU A 174 -27.68 34.64 4.21
C LEU A 174 -28.30 33.31 4.62
N HIS A 175 -29.51 33.36 5.18
CA HIS A 175 -30.32 32.14 5.35
C HIS A 175 -30.71 31.58 3.99
N LEU A 176 -30.65 30.25 3.85
CA LEU A 176 -30.97 29.55 2.60
C LEU A 176 -32.44 29.78 2.18
N GLU A 177 -33.34 29.92 3.15
CA GLU A 177 -34.75 30.28 2.90
C GLU A 177 -34.88 31.60 2.14
N LYS A 178 -34.06 32.61 2.50
CA LYS A 178 -34.07 33.89 1.78
C LYS A 178 -33.54 33.77 0.36
N LEU A 179 -32.62 32.84 0.12
CA LEU A 179 -32.07 32.59 -1.20
C LEU A 179 -33.11 31.97 -2.14
N ILE A 180 -34.03 31.15 -1.66
CA ILE A 180 -35.15 30.61 -2.43
C ILE A 180 -35.96 31.72 -3.09
N HIS A 181 -36.18 32.84 -2.36
CA HIS A 181 -36.97 33.97 -2.84
C HIS A 181 -36.14 35.03 -3.58
N SER A 182 -34.81 34.99 -3.50
CA SER A 182 -33.93 35.99 -4.13
C SER A 182 -33.55 35.70 -5.61
N GLY A 183 -34.05 34.58 -6.14
CA GLY A 183 -33.73 34.19 -7.52
C GLY A 183 -32.30 33.64 -7.68
N TRP A 184 -31.74 33.03 -6.62
CA TRP A 184 -30.45 32.36 -6.70
C TRP A 184 -30.45 31.31 -7.80
N ASN A 185 -29.46 31.35 -8.69
CA ASN A 185 -29.34 30.42 -9.83
C ASN A 185 -27.86 30.16 -10.17
N GLU A 186 -27.08 29.81 -9.16
CA GLU A 186 -25.67 29.41 -9.36
C GLU A 186 -25.54 27.88 -9.33
N ASN A 187 -24.45 27.35 -9.85
CA ASN A 187 -24.19 25.91 -9.87
C ASN A 187 -23.64 25.38 -8.54
N GLU A 188 -23.16 26.26 -7.66
CA GLU A 188 -22.62 25.88 -6.38
C GLU A 188 -22.85 26.97 -5.33
N ILE A 189 -22.84 26.54 -4.06
CA ILE A 189 -22.99 27.46 -2.93
C ILE A 189 -22.09 27.01 -1.78
N PHE A 190 -21.41 27.96 -1.13
CA PHE A 190 -20.74 27.66 0.13
C PHE A 190 -21.78 27.60 1.24
N VAL A 191 -21.92 26.44 1.87
CA VAL A 191 -22.86 26.17 2.97
C VAL A 191 -22.10 26.25 4.28
N VAL A 192 -22.64 27.01 5.21
CA VAL A 192 -22.06 27.23 6.55
C VAL A 192 -22.41 26.05 7.45
N VAL A 193 -21.42 25.43 8.04
CA VAL A 193 -21.55 24.43 9.10
C VAL A 193 -21.57 25.11 10.46
N ASP A 194 -20.53 25.90 10.75
CA ASP A 194 -20.45 26.63 12.04
C ASP A 194 -19.63 27.92 11.88
N ARG A 195 -19.85 28.84 12.83
CA ARG A 195 -19.10 30.09 12.94
C ARG A 195 -18.49 30.16 14.35
N ILE A 196 -17.16 30.06 14.42
CA ILE A 196 -16.44 29.89 15.68
C ILE A 196 -15.24 30.83 15.73
N THR A 197 -15.00 31.50 16.85
CA THR A 197 -13.68 32.08 17.11
C THR A 197 -12.73 30.95 17.51
N SER A 198 -11.74 30.70 16.69
CA SER A 198 -10.78 29.58 16.87
C SER A 198 -9.82 29.88 18.03
N LYS A 199 -10.22 29.47 19.24
CA LYS A 199 -9.45 29.59 20.49
C LYS A 199 -9.28 28.20 21.12
N LYS A 200 -8.33 28.10 22.07
CA LYS A 200 -8.06 26.86 22.81
C LYS A 200 -9.29 26.25 23.47
N GLU A 201 -10.13 27.13 24.07
CA GLU A 201 -11.35 26.73 24.74
C GLU A 201 -12.39 26.08 23.81
N ASN A 202 -12.34 26.43 22.52
CA ASN A 202 -13.27 25.95 21.52
C ASN A 202 -12.72 24.77 20.70
N LYS A 203 -11.59 24.13 21.11
CA LYS A 203 -10.94 23.10 20.32
C LYS A 203 -11.88 21.98 19.88
N SER A 204 -12.68 21.45 20.79
CA SER A 204 -13.63 20.36 20.49
C SER A 204 -14.64 20.78 19.43
N ARG A 205 -15.23 21.96 19.56
CA ARG A 205 -16.21 22.51 18.61
C ARG A 205 -15.59 22.81 17.24
N VAL A 206 -14.34 23.31 17.22
CA VAL A 206 -13.58 23.50 15.97
C VAL A 206 -13.30 22.17 15.29
N THR A 207 -12.91 21.13 16.05
CA THR A 207 -12.69 19.78 15.50
C THR A 207 -13.97 19.22 14.88
N GLU A 208 -15.10 19.36 15.56
CA GLU A 208 -16.40 18.91 15.07
C GLU A 208 -16.82 19.68 13.81
N ALA A 209 -16.68 21.00 13.79
CA ALA A 209 -16.98 21.82 12.62
C ALA A 209 -16.13 21.44 11.40
N ILE A 210 -14.84 21.15 11.60
CA ILE A 210 -13.94 20.67 10.54
C ILE A 210 -14.41 19.31 10.02
N SER A 211 -14.66 18.35 10.92
CA SER A 211 -15.11 17.02 10.54
C SER A 211 -16.42 17.04 9.75
N LEU A 212 -17.39 17.84 10.19
CA LEU A 212 -18.67 18.02 9.49
C LEU A 212 -18.48 18.70 8.13
N ALA A 213 -17.64 19.74 8.04
CA ALA A 213 -17.37 20.43 6.79
C ALA A 213 -16.75 19.46 5.75
N ILE A 214 -15.78 18.64 6.15
CA ILE A 214 -15.14 17.64 5.30
C ILE A 214 -16.15 16.56 4.89
N LYS A 215 -16.94 16.05 5.83
CA LYS A 215 -17.94 15.01 5.59
C LYS A 215 -19.00 15.45 4.58
N HIS A 216 -19.59 16.62 4.77
CA HIS A 216 -20.63 17.16 3.89
C HIS A 216 -20.07 17.67 2.54
N GLY A 217 -18.81 18.08 2.54
CA GLY A 217 -18.09 18.51 1.33
C GLY A 217 -17.43 17.37 0.55
N HIS A 218 -17.85 16.10 0.78
CA HIS A 218 -17.30 14.92 0.08
C HIS A 218 -15.76 14.83 0.12
N GLY A 219 -15.19 15.11 1.30
CA GLY A 219 -13.75 15.01 1.57
C GLY A 219 -13.00 16.33 1.55
N ILE A 220 -13.66 17.45 1.21
CA ILE A 220 -13.06 18.78 1.22
C ILE A 220 -14.00 19.78 1.89
N GLY A 221 -13.55 20.37 2.99
CA GLY A 221 -14.20 21.51 3.62
C GLY A 221 -13.44 22.80 3.35
N GLU A 222 -14.01 23.91 3.77
CA GLU A 222 -13.40 25.24 3.65
C GLU A 222 -13.53 26.04 4.94
N ILE A 223 -12.53 26.87 5.21
CA ILE A 223 -12.63 27.97 6.18
C ILE A 223 -12.65 29.28 5.42
N ARG A 224 -13.63 30.10 5.71
CA ARG A 224 -13.76 31.47 5.17
C ARG A 224 -13.80 32.50 6.26
N ASP A 225 -13.42 33.73 5.93
CA ASP A 225 -13.55 34.88 6.80
C ASP A 225 -14.95 35.49 6.75
N ASP A 226 -15.20 36.54 7.57
CA ASP A 226 -16.47 37.25 7.60
C ASP A 226 -16.85 37.94 6.27
N LYS A 227 -15.88 38.15 5.37
CA LYS A 227 -16.07 38.72 4.03
C LYS A 227 -16.28 37.67 2.95
N GLY A 228 -16.27 36.37 3.32
CA GLY A 228 -16.43 35.26 2.40
C GLY A 228 -15.16 34.86 1.65
N LYS A 229 -14.00 35.42 1.99
CA LYS A 229 -12.73 35.06 1.37
C LYS A 229 -12.26 33.73 1.92
N LEU A 230 -11.82 32.83 1.05
CA LEU A 230 -11.20 31.55 1.42
C LEU A 230 -9.92 31.79 2.22
N SER A 231 -9.88 31.24 3.43
CA SER A 231 -8.72 31.29 4.33
C SER A 231 -7.92 30.00 4.28
N SER A 232 -8.57 28.83 4.19
CA SER A 232 -7.92 27.53 4.15
C SER A 232 -8.85 26.46 3.61
N LEU A 233 -8.30 25.49 2.90
CA LEU A 233 -8.96 24.22 2.60
C LEU A 233 -8.80 23.27 3.79
N LEU A 234 -9.79 22.42 3.99
CA LEU A 234 -9.83 21.38 5.02
C LEU A 234 -9.97 20.03 4.35
N TYR A 235 -9.13 19.09 4.73
CA TYR A 235 -9.17 17.70 4.23
C TYR A 235 -8.53 16.76 5.23
N GLU A 236 -8.93 15.52 5.24
CA GLU A 236 -8.25 14.44 5.97
C GLU A 236 -7.42 13.59 5.03
N GLY A 237 -6.39 12.95 5.59
CA GLY A 237 -5.46 12.10 4.85
C GLY A 237 -4.25 12.83 4.31
N LEU A 238 -3.62 12.22 3.30
CA LEU A 238 -2.45 12.77 2.61
C LEU A 238 -2.91 13.54 1.37
N ARG A 239 -2.63 14.84 1.34
CA ARG A 239 -2.91 15.68 0.15
C ARG A 239 -1.77 16.64 -0.11
N SER A 240 -1.56 16.92 -1.39
CA SER A 240 -0.65 17.98 -1.81
C SER A 240 -1.15 19.35 -1.35
N PRO A 241 -0.32 20.15 -0.69
CA PRO A 241 -0.67 21.53 -0.33
C PRO A 241 -0.80 22.44 -1.57
N SER A 242 -0.10 22.12 -2.66
CA SER A 242 -0.02 22.97 -3.85
C SER A 242 -1.21 22.78 -4.80
N ASN A 243 -1.63 21.53 -5.07
CA ASN A 243 -2.67 21.21 -6.06
C ASN A 243 -3.87 20.46 -5.48
N GLY A 244 -3.86 20.11 -4.19
CA GLY A 244 -4.95 19.42 -3.50
C GLY A 244 -5.10 17.93 -3.89
N LEU A 245 -4.20 17.36 -4.69
CA LEU A 245 -4.24 15.95 -5.06
C LEU A 245 -4.17 15.06 -3.82
N GLN A 246 -5.02 14.05 -3.80
CA GLN A 246 -5.08 13.08 -2.71
C GLN A 246 -4.14 11.90 -3.01
N PHE A 247 -3.34 11.55 -2.02
CA PHE A 247 -2.47 10.39 -2.06
C PHE A 247 -2.98 9.30 -1.12
N SER A 248 -2.77 8.05 -1.52
CA SER A 248 -3.08 6.91 -0.67
C SER A 248 -2.04 6.76 0.44
N THR A 249 -2.47 6.33 1.61
CA THR A 249 -1.55 5.97 2.69
C THR A 249 -0.67 4.80 2.29
N ALA A 250 0.58 4.81 2.74
CA ALA A 250 1.48 3.70 2.48
C ALA A 250 1.01 2.43 3.20
N THR A 251 0.80 1.40 2.42
CA THR A 251 0.62 0.04 2.93
C THR A 251 1.90 -0.77 2.65
N PRO A 252 2.16 -1.86 3.38
CA PRO A 252 3.30 -2.72 3.08
C PRO A 252 3.35 -3.18 1.62
N SER A 253 2.19 -3.36 0.99
CA SER A 253 2.07 -3.73 -0.43
C SER A 253 2.57 -2.64 -1.39
N ALA A 254 2.51 -1.37 -1.01
CA ALA A 254 3.02 -0.26 -1.82
C ALA A 254 4.56 -0.28 -1.95
N PHE A 255 5.26 -0.88 -0.98
CA PHE A 255 6.71 -1.07 -0.99
C PHE A 255 7.16 -2.41 -1.59
N SER A 256 6.26 -3.15 -2.21
CA SER A 256 6.57 -4.45 -2.83
C SER A 256 6.53 -4.37 -4.35
N PHE A 257 7.68 -4.60 -4.99
CA PHE A 257 7.73 -4.74 -6.45
C PHE A 257 7.01 -6.00 -6.97
N ASN A 258 6.64 -6.93 -6.08
CA ASN A 258 5.84 -8.12 -6.40
C ASN A 258 4.33 -7.88 -6.28
N SER A 259 3.91 -6.73 -5.71
CA SER A 259 2.50 -6.35 -5.58
C SER A 259 2.09 -5.44 -6.74
N PRO A 260 0.88 -5.58 -7.30
CA PRO A 260 0.38 -4.67 -8.33
C PRO A 260 0.37 -3.20 -7.90
N ILE A 261 0.23 -2.92 -6.59
CA ILE A 261 0.19 -1.56 -6.03
C ILE A 261 1.59 -0.92 -6.03
N GLY A 262 2.64 -1.70 -5.69
CA GLY A 262 4.01 -1.19 -5.58
C GLY A 262 4.88 -1.48 -6.79
N ALA A 263 4.41 -2.27 -7.75
CA ALA A 263 5.16 -2.62 -8.93
C ALA A 263 5.20 -1.48 -9.96
N CYS A 264 6.33 -1.32 -10.62
CA CYS A 264 6.45 -0.41 -11.74
C CYS A 264 5.42 -0.74 -12.84
N PRO A 265 4.61 0.24 -13.33
CA PRO A 265 3.57 -0.03 -14.32
C PRO A 265 4.12 -0.55 -15.67
N LYS A 266 5.37 -0.22 -16.02
CA LYS A 266 6.02 -0.69 -17.24
C LYS A 266 6.52 -2.13 -17.13
N CYS A 267 7.41 -2.41 -16.17
CA CYS A 267 8.05 -3.73 -16.05
C CYS A 267 7.33 -4.67 -15.08
N LYS A 268 6.24 -4.24 -14.42
CA LYS A 268 5.45 -5.03 -13.45
C LYS A 268 6.32 -5.76 -12.40
N GLY A 269 7.42 -5.15 -12.00
CA GLY A 269 8.36 -5.69 -11.02
C GLY A 269 9.45 -6.63 -11.59
N PHE A 270 9.52 -6.80 -12.92
CA PHE A 270 10.56 -7.66 -13.52
C PHE A 270 11.90 -6.97 -13.76
N GLY A 271 11.98 -5.63 -13.61
CA GLY A 271 13.23 -4.86 -13.78
C GLY A 271 13.70 -4.71 -15.22
N ARG A 272 13.02 -5.32 -16.17
CA ARG A 272 13.28 -5.26 -17.62
C ARG A 272 11.95 -5.28 -18.39
N ILE A 273 11.95 -4.65 -19.53
CA ILE A 273 10.81 -4.54 -20.45
C ILE A 273 11.03 -5.48 -21.61
#